data_83fae73d214caf930c4eb74db568a7f2
#
_entry.id   83fae73d214caf930c4eb74db568a7f2
#
_cell.length_a   1.000
_cell.length_b   1.000
_cell.length_c   1.000
_cell.angle_alpha   90.00
_cell.angle_beta   90.00
_cell.angle_gamma   90.00
#
_symmetry.space_group_name_H-M   'P 1'
#
loop_
_entity.id
_entity.type
_entity.pdbx_description
1 polymer ?
#
loop_
_entity_poly.entity_id
_entity_poly.type
_entity_poly.pdbx_seq_one_letter_code
_entity_poly.pdbx_strand_id
1 'polypeptide(L)'
;KLTAKGMYFFDYGNAFLLESSRAGADIMGEGGRFRYPSYVQDIMGPMFFDYGFGPFRWVCTSGKPEDLATTDRLATEVLEEIRKTAPKEIAGQLDDNIHWIKEAGKNKLVVGSQARILYADSEGRTKIALAFNDAIARGEISAPVVLGRDHHDVSGTDSPYRETSNIYDGSNRTAAMSVQNVIGDS
;
A
#
# COMPACT_ATOMS: atom_id res chain seq x y z
N LYS A 1 3.06 30.65 -8.48
CA LYS A 1 2.06 31.53 -7.82
C LYS A 1 1.29 30.78 -6.72
N LEU A 2 0.79 29.57 -6.97
CA LEU A 2 -0.01 28.78 -6.01
C LEU A 2 0.85 28.24 -4.87
N THR A 3 2.02 27.69 -5.17
CA THR A 3 2.98 27.21 -4.16
C THR A 3 3.47 28.33 -3.24
N ALA A 4 3.67 29.54 -3.78
CA ALA A 4 3.99 30.72 -2.98
C ALA A 4 2.87 31.15 -2.02
N LYS A 5 1.67 30.62 -2.19
CA LYS A 5 0.51 30.81 -1.30
C LYS A 5 0.29 29.61 -0.34
N GLY A 6 1.26 28.72 -0.24
CA GLY A 6 1.19 27.57 0.64
C GLY A 6 0.49 26.34 0.03
N MET A 7 0.15 26.35 -1.26
CA MET A 7 -0.39 25.17 -1.92
C MET A 7 0.72 24.13 -2.10
N TYR A 8 0.45 22.92 -1.68
CA TYR A 8 1.34 21.80 -1.89
C TYR A 8 1.17 21.27 -3.32
N PHE A 9 2.28 21.10 -4.02
CA PHE A 9 2.31 20.58 -5.38
C PHE A 9 3.36 19.46 -5.44
N PHE A 10 3.00 18.33 -6.00
CA PHE A 10 3.90 17.20 -6.21
C PHE A 10 3.55 16.48 -7.51
N ASP A 11 4.54 15.78 -8.09
CA ASP A 11 4.30 14.83 -9.16
C ASP A 11 4.02 13.45 -8.56
N TYR A 12 3.14 12.68 -9.18
CA TYR A 12 2.85 11.30 -8.74
C TYR A 12 4.09 10.40 -8.85
N GLY A 13 4.78 10.49 -9.96
CA GLY A 13 6.11 9.90 -10.17
C GLY A 13 7.13 10.99 -10.47
N ASN A 14 8.03 10.74 -11.39
CA ASN A 14 9.02 11.71 -11.84
C ASN A 14 8.85 12.09 -13.31
N ALA A 15 7.93 11.47 -14.03
CA ALA A 15 7.81 11.61 -15.47
C ALA A 15 7.35 13.00 -15.89
N PHE A 16 6.36 13.55 -15.20
CA PHE A 16 5.86 14.88 -15.53
C PHE A 16 6.91 15.96 -15.26
N LEU A 17 7.57 15.90 -14.11
CA LEU A 17 8.66 16.81 -13.77
C LEU A 17 9.83 16.67 -14.75
N LEU A 18 10.18 15.42 -15.12
CA LEU A 18 11.25 15.17 -16.09
C LEU A 18 10.93 15.77 -17.45
N GLU A 19 9.75 15.50 -17.99
CA GLU A 19 9.37 16.01 -19.31
C GLU A 19 9.23 17.54 -19.31
N SER A 20 8.72 18.09 -18.22
CA SER A 20 8.69 19.55 -18.03
C SER A 20 10.09 20.16 -18.03
N SER A 21 11.07 19.50 -17.36
CA SER A 21 12.46 19.95 -17.37
C SER A 21 13.06 19.85 -18.77
N ARG A 22 12.83 18.76 -19.48
CA ARG A 22 13.28 18.58 -20.88
C ARG A 22 12.67 19.61 -21.81
N ALA A 23 11.45 20.03 -21.55
CA ALA A 23 10.78 21.10 -22.28
C ALA A 23 11.25 22.51 -21.86
N GLY A 24 12.22 22.63 -20.98
CA GLY A 24 12.82 23.90 -20.56
C GLY A 24 12.09 24.62 -19.43
N ALA A 25 11.19 23.97 -18.72
CA ALA A 25 10.56 24.55 -17.53
C ALA A 25 11.58 24.70 -16.38
N ASP A 26 11.55 25.81 -15.66
CA ASP A 26 12.42 26.08 -14.51
C ASP A 26 11.91 25.35 -13.27
N ILE A 27 12.12 24.05 -13.23
CA ILE A 27 11.67 23.16 -12.16
C ILE A 27 12.82 22.39 -11.48
N MET A 28 14.04 22.60 -11.95
CA MET A 28 15.22 22.01 -11.32
C MET A 28 15.68 22.86 -10.14
N GLY A 29 16.02 22.22 -9.06
CA GLY A 29 16.64 22.80 -7.88
C GLY A 29 18.13 22.51 -7.81
N GLU A 30 18.69 22.73 -6.64
CA GLU A 30 20.11 22.47 -6.38
C GLU A 30 20.42 20.96 -6.42
N GLY A 31 21.64 20.63 -6.83
CA GLY A 31 22.12 19.24 -6.87
C GLY A 31 21.40 18.32 -7.88
N GLY A 32 20.73 18.89 -8.88
CA GLY A 32 20.04 18.12 -9.91
C GLY A 32 18.70 17.53 -9.46
N ARG A 33 18.19 17.93 -8.30
CA ARG A 33 16.87 17.49 -7.81
C ARG A 33 15.77 18.42 -8.31
N PHE A 34 14.55 17.92 -8.36
CA PHE A 34 13.38 18.76 -8.65
C PHE A 34 13.05 19.68 -7.46
N ARG A 35 12.50 20.85 -7.76
CA ARG A 35 12.00 21.78 -6.73
C ARG A 35 10.70 21.31 -6.08
N TYR A 36 10.02 20.39 -6.72
CA TYR A 36 8.75 19.84 -6.26
C TYR A 36 8.97 18.37 -5.89
N PRO A 37 8.37 17.89 -4.82
CA PRO A 37 8.51 16.49 -4.41
C PRO A 37 7.87 15.54 -5.43
N SER A 38 8.45 14.37 -5.55
CA SER A 38 7.83 13.21 -6.15
C SER A 38 6.95 12.52 -5.11
N TYR A 39 5.70 12.23 -5.46
CA TYR A 39 4.81 11.50 -4.56
C TYR A 39 5.40 10.14 -4.18
N VAL A 40 5.91 9.41 -5.18
CA VAL A 40 6.47 8.08 -4.95
C VAL A 40 7.75 8.14 -4.10
N GLN A 41 8.69 9.00 -4.46
CA GLN A 41 10.02 8.98 -3.85
C GLN A 41 10.10 9.74 -2.53
N ASP A 42 9.46 10.91 -2.45
CA ASP A 42 9.61 11.82 -1.33
C ASP A 42 8.48 11.71 -0.30
N ILE A 43 7.32 11.19 -0.71
CA ILE A 43 6.14 11.06 0.16
C ILE A 43 5.89 9.61 0.49
N MET A 44 5.58 8.77 -0.51
CA MET A 44 5.24 7.37 -0.27
C MET A 44 6.46 6.51 0.09
N GLY A 45 7.64 6.83 -0.46
CA GLY A 45 8.86 6.08 -0.20
C GLY A 45 9.18 5.97 1.29
N PRO A 46 9.37 7.10 2.00
CA PRO A 46 9.74 7.07 3.42
C PRO A 46 8.65 6.52 4.34
N MET A 47 7.38 6.71 3.99
CA MET A 47 6.26 6.33 4.85
C MET A 47 5.77 4.91 4.57
N PHE A 48 5.79 4.48 3.32
CA PHE A 48 5.13 3.23 2.94
C PHE A 48 6.09 2.23 2.29
N PHE A 49 6.84 2.63 1.27
CA PHE A 49 7.64 1.65 0.52
C PHE A 49 8.83 1.10 1.31
N ASP A 50 9.45 1.90 2.18
CA ASP A 50 10.53 1.44 3.05
C ASP A 50 10.06 0.34 4.02
N TYR A 51 8.77 0.33 4.37
CA TYR A 51 8.13 -0.70 5.20
C TYR A 51 7.35 -1.74 4.40
N GLY A 52 7.40 -1.65 3.07
CA GLY A 52 6.70 -2.57 2.18
C GLY A 52 5.18 -2.45 2.20
N PHE A 53 4.63 -1.27 2.46
CA PHE A 53 3.19 -1.06 2.39
C PHE A 53 2.67 -1.20 0.97
N GLY A 54 1.51 -1.82 0.86
CA GLY A 54 0.78 -1.95 -0.38
C GLY A 54 -0.66 -2.38 -0.14
N PRO A 55 -1.53 -2.24 -1.15
CA PRO A 55 -2.88 -2.79 -1.09
C PRO A 55 -2.83 -4.28 -0.80
N PHE A 56 -3.66 -4.70 0.13
CA PHE A 56 -3.81 -6.10 0.53
C PHE A 56 -5.27 -6.39 0.73
N ARG A 57 -5.80 -7.28 -0.04
CA ARG A 57 -7.19 -7.70 0.09
C ARG A 57 -7.33 -9.20 0.17
N TRP A 58 -8.43 -9.63 0.78
CA TRP A 58 -8.83 -11.02 0.77
C TRP A 58 -10.31 -11.17 0.49
N VAL A 59 -10.63 -12.33 -0.03
CA VAL A 59 -12.01 -12.75 -0.30
C VAL A 59 -12.20 -14.15 0.27
N CYS A 60 -13.20 -14.32 1.12
CA CYS A 60 -13.62 -15.64 1.61
C CYS A 60 -14.44 -16.34 0.51
N THR A 61 -13.86 -17.37 -0.11
CA THR A 61 -14.51 -18.04 -1.25
C THR A 61 -15.76 -18.81 -0.88
N SER A 62 -15.96 -19.11 0.41
CA SER A 62 -17.19 -19.70 0.91
C SER A 62 -18.42 -18.81 0.75
N GLY A 63 -18.23 -17.47 0.65
CA GLY A 63 -19.29 -16.50 0.71
C GLY A 63 -19.99 -16.40 2.06
N LYS A 64 -19.48 -17.08 3.10
CA LYS A 64 -20.10 -17.10 4.43
C LYS A 64 -19.66 -15.92 5.29
N PRO A 65 -20.60 -15.20 5.93
CA PRO A 65 -20.26 -14.12 6.86
C PRO A 65 -19.38 -14.57 8.04
N GLU A 66 -19.53 -15.81 8.49
CA GLU A 66 -18.78 -16.38 9.61
C GLU A 66 -17.30 -16.51 9.26
N ASP A 67 -16.96 -16.90 8.04
CA ASP A 67 -15.57 -16.97 7.58
C ASP A 67 -14.97 -15.57 7.47
N LEU A 68 -15.75 -14.58 7.03
CA LEU A 68 -15.29 -13.18 7.04
C LEU A 68 -15.04 -12.67 8.47
N ALA A 69 -15.94 -12.97 9.41
CA ALA A 69 -15.76 -12.60 10.81
C ALA A 69 -14.50 -13.25 11.41
N THR A 70 -14.21 -14.49 11.04
CA THR A 70 -13.00 -15.18 11.47
C THR A 70 -11.75 -14.54 10.89
N THR A 71 -11.75 -14.21 9.59
CA THR A 71 -10.60 -13.52 8.97
C THR A 71 -10.42 -12.10 9.52
N ASP A 72 -11.49 -11.37 9.80
CA ASP A 72 -11.43 -10.04 10.43
C ASP A 72 -10.79 -10.10 11.82
N ARG A 73 -11.19 -11.08 12.63
CA ARG A 73 -10.60 -11.31 13.96
C ARG A 73 -9.12 -11.62 13.86
N LEU A 74 -8.73 -12.57 13.04
CA LEU A 74 -7.33 -12.97 12.86
C LEU A 74 -6.46 -11.82 12.35
N ALA A 75 -6.93 -11.09 11.35
CA ALA A 75 -6.20 -9.93 10.83
C ALA A 75 -6.05 -8.84 11.91
N THR A 76 -7.08 -8.58 12.70
CA THR A 76 -7.03 -7.62 13.81
C THR A 76 -6.01 -8.04 14.86
N GLU A 77 -6.02 -9.30 15.30
CA GLU A 77 -5.07 -9.84 16.28
C GLU A 77 -3.62 -9.69 15.81
N VAL A 78 -3.35 -9.99 14.54
CA VAL A 78 -2.03 -9.84 13.93
C VAL A 78 -1.61 -8.37 13.91
N LEU A 79 -2.47 -7.47 13.47
CA LEU A 79 -2.18 -6.04 13.40
C LEU A 79 -1.97 -5.42 14.78
N GLU A 80 -2.76 -5.82 15.77
CA GLU A 80 -2.60 -5.38 17.17
C GLU A 80 -1.26 -5.85 17.75
N GLU A 81 -0.79 -7.04 17.39
CA GLU A 81 0.53 -7.53 17.82
C GLU A 81 1.67 -6.73 17.17
N ILE A 82 1.62 -6.52 15.87
CA ILE A 82 2.61 -5.71 15.15
C ILE A 82 2.63 -4.27 15.69
N ARG A 83 1.45 -3.72 15.99
CA ARG A 83 1.29 -2.35 16.50
C ARG A 83 2.07 -2.08 17.79
N LYS A 84 2.29 -3.09 18.63
CA LYS A 84 3.02 -2.95 19.90
C LYS A 84 4.46 -2.53 19.71
N THR A 85 5.09 -2.96 18.63
CA THR A 85 6.51 -2.73 18.33
C THR A 85 6.73 -1.87 17.09
N ALA A 86 5.67 -1.45 16.43
CA ALA A 86 5.72 -0.70 15.20
C ALA A 86 6.41 0.67 15.38
N PRO A 87 7.24 1.09 14.42
CA PRO A 87 7.76 2.44 14.35
C PRO A 87 6.63 3.48 14.31
N LYS A 88 6.92 4.70 14.80
CA LYS A 88 5.92 5.78 14.86
C LYS A 88 5.39 6.17 13.48
N GLU A 89 6.22 6.03 12.46
CA GLU A 89 5.93 6.39 11.07
C GLU A 89 4.75 5.59 10.51
N ILE A 90 4.62 4.34 10.92
CA ILE A 90 3.57 3.43 10.41
C ILE A 90 2.47 3.13 11.43
N ALA A 91 2.66 3.57 12.68
CA ALA A 91 1.71 3.29 13.77
C ALA A 91 0.29 3.75 13.45
N GLY A 92 0.14 4.96 12.87
CA GLY A 92 -1.15 5.49 12.48
C GLY A 92 -1.85 4.66 11.42
N GLN A 93 -1.12 4.15 10.41
CA GLN A 93 -1.70 3.29 9.38
C GLN A 93 -2.17 1.95 9.93
N LEU A 94 -1.45 1.38 10.91
CA LEU A 94 -1.90 0.16 11.59
C LEU A 94 -3.19 0.41 12.40
N ASP A 95 -3.26 1.54 13.12
CA ASP A 95 -4.46 1.94 13.86
C ASP A 95 -5.66 2.12 12.89
N ASP A 96 -5.46 2.74 11.74
CA ASP A 96 -6.48 2.92 10.71
C ASP A 96 -6.95 1.58 10.14
N ASN A 97 -6.05 0.65 9.86
CA ASN A 97 -6.41 -0.69 9.38
C ASN A 97 -7.26 -1.44 10.41
N ILE A 98 -6.86 -1.42 11.68
CA ILE A 98 -7.61 -2.04 12.78
C ILE A 98 -9.01 -1.42 12.90
N HIS A 99 -9.07 -0.09 12.88
CA HIS A 99 -10.33 0.64 12.91
C HIS A 99 -11.24 0.29 11.72
N TRP A 100 -10.67 0.27 10.52
CA TRP A 100 -11.37 -0.10 9.30
C TRP A 100 -12.01 -1.48 9.38
N ILE A 101 -11.27 -2.50 9.83
CA ILE A 101 -11.81 -3.85 9.99
C ILE A 101 -12.98 -3.86 10.99
N LYS A 102 -12.79 -3.26 12.16
CA LYS A 102 -13.76 -3.23 13.24
C LYS A 102 -15.07 -2.51 12.88
N GLU A 103 -14.97 -1.49 12.04
CA GLU A 103 -16.12 -0.65 11.69
C GLU A 103 -16.77 -1.01 10.34
N ALA A 104 -16.11 -1.80 9.50
CA ALA A 104 -16.59 -2.11 8.16
C ALA A 104 -17.99 -2.71 8.14
N GLY A 105 -18.26 -3.67 9.02
CA GLY A 105 -19.57 -4.30 9.15
C GLY A 105 -20.66 -3.34 9.63
N LYS A 106 -20.33 -2.47 10.58
CA LYS A 106 -21.27 -1.48 11.16
C LYS A 106 -21.67 -0.43 10.13
N ASN A 107 -20.72 0.01 9.31
CA ASN A 107 -20.93 1.03 8.29
C ASN A 107 -21.43 0.47 6.97
N LYS A 108 -21.74 -0.83 6.90
CA LYS A 108 -22.20 -1.51 5.67
C LYS A 108 -21.26 -1.30 4.47
N LEU A 109 -19.96 -1.28 4.74
CA LEU A 109 -18.94 -1.03 3.72
C LEU A 109 -18.62 -2.26 2.85
N VAL A 110 -19.28 -3.37 3.12
CA VAL A 110 -19.17 -4.59 2.30
C VAL A 110 -20.31 -4.60 1.29
N VAL A 111 -19.97 -4.60 0.04
CA VAL A 111 -20.94 -4.67 -1.05
C VAL A 111 -20.77 -6.00 -1.78
N GLY A 112 -21.70 -6.90 -1.58
CA GLY A 112 -21.90 -8.09 -2.41
C GLY A 112 -20.92 -9.24 -2.24
N SER A 113 -19.84 -9.12 -1.49
CA SER A 113 -18.89 -10.22 -1.27
C SER A 113 -18.30 -10.19 0.14
N GLN A 114 -17.91 -11.36 0.64
CA GLN A 114 -17.23 -11.51 1.92
C GLN A 114 -15.74 -11.17 1.75
N ALA A 115 -15.42 -9.87 1.67
CA ALA A 115 -14.10 -9.36 1.32
C ALA A 115 -13.67 -8.19 2.20
N ARG A 116 -12.35 -7.99 2.29
CA ARG A 116 -11.73 -6.81 2.91
C ARG A 116 -10.59 -6.30 2.05
N ILE A 117 -10.31 -5.01 2.21
CA ILE A 117 -9.13 -4.37 1.65
C ILE A 117 -8.46 -3.54 2.74
N LEU A 118 -7.14 -3.65 2.83
CA LEU A 118 -6.28 -2.88 3.72
C LEU A 118 -5.13 -2.29 2.92
N TYR A 119 -4.41 -1.39 3.56
CA TYR A 119 -3.11 -0.92 3.09
C TYR A 119 -2.07 -1.34 4.13
N ALA A 120 -1.49 -2.53 3.96
CA ALA A 120 -0.68 -3.20 4.95
C ALA A 120 0.80 -3.27 4.56
N ASP A 121 1.67 -3.26 5.56
CA ASP A 121 3.10 -3.46 5.41
C ASP A 121 3.44 -4.93 5.07
N SER A 122 4.69 -5.19 4.73
CA SER A 122 5.10 -6.54 4.31
C SER A 122 4.99 -7.57 5.43
N GLU A 123 5.29 -7.18 6.67
CA GLU A 123 5.15 -8.06 7.85
C GLU A 123 3.67 -8.40 8.10
N GLY A 124 2.82 -7.38 8.08
CA GLY A 124 1.38 -7.54 8.26
C GLY A 124 0.77 -8.46 7.23
N ARG A 125 1.06 -8.24 5.94
CA ARG A 125 0.56 -9.10 4.85
C ARG A 125 0.97 -10.56 5.04
N THR A 126 2.24 -10.81 5.33
CA THR A 126 2.77 -12.16 5.52
C THR A 126 2.12 -12.84 6.72
N LYS A 127 2.08 -12.18 7.87
CA LYS A 127 1.51 -12.77 9.10
C LYS A 127 0.01 -13.02 8.99
N ILE A 128 -0.74 -12.11 8.37
CA ILE A 128 -2.17 -12.29 8.13
C ILE A 128 -2.41 -13.49 7.20
N ALA A 129 -1.65 -13.60 6.11
CA ALA A 129 -1.77 -14.72 5.18
C ALA A 129 -1.51 -16.07 5.87
N LEU A 130 -0.47 -16.15 6.70
CA LEU A 130 -0.15 -17.36 7.48
C LEU A 130 -1.26 -17.68 8.50
N ALA A 131 -1.78 -16.67 9.20
CA ALA A 131 -2.87 -16.86 10.16
C ALA A 131 -4.13 -17.42 9.47
N PHE A 132 -4.46 -16.97 8.27
CA PHE A 132 -5.57 -17.50 7.49
C PHE A 132 -5.31 -18.94 7.06
N ASN A 133 -4.11 -19.23 6.57
CA ASN A 133 -3.72 -20.58 6.17
C ASN A 133 -3.84 -21.58 7.34
N ASP A 134 -3.35 -21.20 8.51
CA ASP A 134 -3.43 -22.02 9.71
C ASP A 134 -4.88 -22.22 10.17
N ALA A 135 -5.71 -21.20 10.08
CA ALA A 135 -7.14 -21.29 10.42
C ALA A 135 -7.91 -22.22 9.44
N ILE A 136 -7.56 -22.19 8.15
CA ILE A 136 -8.09 -23.14 7.17
C ILE A 136 -7.67 -24.57 7.54
N ALA A 137 -6.39 -24.76 7.86
CA ALA A 137 -5.87 -26.09 8.25
C ALA A 137 -6.54 -26.65 9.52
N ARG A 138 -6.94 -25.78 10.46
CA ARG A 138 -7.69 -26.16 11.66
C ARG A 138 -9.20 -26.29 11.44
N GLY A 139 -9.70 -25.93 10.26
CA GLY A 139 -11.14 -25.96 9.96
C GLY A 139 -11.94 -24.81 10.57
N GLU A 140 -11.29 -23.74 11.03
CA GLU A 140 -11.93 -22.51 11.53
C GLU A 140 -12.51 -21.67 10.40
N ILE A 141 -11.90 -21.76 9.22
CA ILE A 141 -12.38 -21.16 7.97
C ILE A 141 -12.77 -22.33 7.05
N SER A 142 -13.96 -22.26 6.50
CA SER A 142 -14.59 -23.41 5.82
C SER A 142 -14.18 -23.60 4.35
N ALA A 143 -13.46 -22.64 3.76
CA ALA A 143 -13.02 -22.68 2.36
C ALA A 143 -11.74 -21.84 2.17
N PRO A 144 -11.04 -22.00 1.04
CA PRO A 144 -9.88 -21.17 0.72
C PRO A 144 -10.18 -19.67 0.75
N VAL A 145 -9.17 -18.89 1.12
CA VAL A 145 -9.21 -17.41 1.07
C VAL A 145 -8.32 -16.98 -0.08
N VAL A 146 -8.86 -16.18 -1.00
CA VAL A 146 -8.09 -15.58 -2.08
C VAL A 146 -7.46 -14.29 -1.56
N LEU A 147 -6.16 -14.18 -1.71
CA LEU A 147 -5.39 -12.97 -1.42
C LEU A 147 -5.07 -12.24 -2.72
N GLY A 148 -5.05 -10.92 -2.69
CA GLY A 148 -4.72 -10.14 -3.86
C GLY A 148 -4.42 -8.69 -3.54
N ARG A 149 -4.01 -7.97 -4.57
CA ARG A 149 -3.80 -6.53 -4.55
C ARG A 149 -4.95 -5.82 -5.26
N ASP A 150 -4.96 -4.49 -5.25
CA ASP A 150 -5.95 -3.72 -5.98
C ASP A 150 -5.72 -3.87 -7.49
N HIS A 151 -6.79 -3.99 -8.27
CA HIS A 151 -6.74 -4.10 -9.73
C HIS A 151 -6.16 -2.85 -10.43
N HIS A 152 -6.08 -1.72 -9.74
CA HIS A 152 -5.43 -0.50 -10.21
C HIS A 152 -3.98 -0.36 -9.74
N ASP A 153 -3.44 -1.33 -9.07
CA ASP A 153 -2.12 -1.27 -8.45
C ASP A 153 -0.96 -1.38 -9.43
N VAL A 154 -1.28 -1.70 -10.66
CA VAL A 154 -0.36 -1.58 -11.80
C VAL A 154 0.07 -0.14 -12.10
N SER A 155 -0.60 0.86 -11.54
CA SER A 155 -0.26 2.26 -11.75
C SER A 155 1.16 2.61 -11.31
N GLY A 156 1.69 1.92 -10.32
CA GLY A 156 3.08 2.07 -9.90
C GLY A 156 4.06 1.32 -10.79
N THR A 157 3.60 0.42 -11.64
CA THR A 157 4.42 -0.41 -12.52
C THR A 157 4.44 0.03 -13.98
N ASP A 158 3.65 0.98 -14.37
CA ASP A 158 3.74 1.61 -15.69
C ASP A 158 5.11 2.17 -16.00
N SER A 159 5.86 2.13 -15.05
CA SER A 159 7.22 2.53 -14.96
C SER A 159 8.07 1.29 -15.06
N PRO A 160 9.09 1.24 -15.74
CA PRO A 160 10.27 2.04 -15.44
C PRO A 160 10.31 3.43 -16.07
N TYR A 161 9.39 3.75 -16.89
CA TYR A 161 9.46 5.01 -17.63
C TYR A 161 8.77 6.19 -16.91
N ARG A 162 7.93 5.96 -15.93
CA ARG A 162 7.25 7.00 -15.15
C ARG A 162 7.76 7.13 -13.73
N GLU A 163 7.43 6.18 -12.87
CA GLU A 163 7.71 6.30 -11.43
C GLU A 163 9.10 5.79 -11.06
N THR A 164 9.64 4.89 -11.84
CA THR A 164 10.95 4.30 -11.58
C THR A 164 12.10 4.96 -12.32
N SER A 165 11.87 6.08 -12.98
CA SER A 165 12.97 6.76 -13.61
C SER A 165 13.97 7.23 -12.55
N ASN A 166 15.17 6.69 -12.58
CA ASN A 166 16.27 6.97 -11.66
C ASN A 166 16.88 8.35 -11.89
N ILE A 167 16.02 9.36 -12.02
CA ILE A 167 16.46 10.72 -12.32
C ILE A 167 17.14 11.31 -11.12
N TYR A 168 16.74 10.89 -9.95
CA TYR A 168 17.30 11.39 -8.72
C TYR A 168 18.58 10.66 -8.34
N ASP A 169 18.44 9.42 -7.96
CA ASP A 169 19.47 8.74 -7.19
C ASP A 169 19.53 7.23 -7.42
N GLY A 170 18.69 6.67 -8.30
CA GLY A 170 18.61 5.22 -8.48
C GLY A 170 18.28 4.49 -7.18
N SER A 171 17.49 5.11 -6.31
CA SER A 171 17.28 4.61 -4.96
C SER A 171 16.69 3.22 -4.93
N ASN A 172 17.04 2.47 -3.90
CA ASN A 172 16.49 1.15 -3.64
C ASN A 172 14.96 1.16 -3.48
N ARG A 173 14.36 2.30 -3.12
CA ARG A 173 12.91 2.46 -3.03
C ARG A 173 12.22 2.22 -4.35
N THR A 174 12.76 2.77 -5.42
CA THR A 174 12.24 2.57 -6.78
C THR A 174 12.31 1.11 -7.20
N ALA A 175 13.45 0.46 -6.94
CA ALA A 175 13.62 -0.96 -7.20
C ALA A 175 12.68 -1.83 -6.35
N ALA A 176 12.57 -1.53 -5.06
CA ALA A 176 11.69 -2.24 -4.15
C ALA A 176 10.22 -2.13 -4.56
N MET A 177 9.77 -0.96 -5.00
CA MET A 177 8.42 -0.76 -5.49
C MET A 177 8.13 -1.57 -6.75
N SER A 178 9.06 -1.60 -7.69
CA SER A 178 8.93 -2.39 -8.92
C SER A 178 8.84 -3.88 -8.63
N VAL A 179 9.71 -4.41 -7.76
CA VAL A 179 9.66 -5.82 -7.34
C VAL A 179 8.36 -6.13 -6.60
N GLN A 180 7.93 -5.26 -5.70
CA GLN A 180 6.68 -5.44 -4.95
C GLN A 180 5.46 -5.49 -5.86
N ASN A 181 5.44 -4.70 -6.90
CA ASN A 181 4.35 -4.70 -7.87
C ASN A 181 4.33 -5.99 -8.71
N VAL A 182 5.48 -6.44 -9.18
CA VAL A 182 5.59 -7.71 -9.92
C VAL A 182 5.15 -8.91 -9.09
N ILE A 183 5.59 -8.98 -7.83
CA ILE A 183 5.19 -10.07 -6.91
C ILE A 183 3.71 -9.97 -6.52
N GLY A 184 3.18 -8.75 -6.45
CA GLY A 184 1.79 -8.52 -6.06
C GLY A 184 0.77 -8.93 -7.12
N ASP A 185 1.17 -8.94 -8.39
CA ASP A 185 0.31 -9.30 -9.52
C ASP A 185 0.39 -10.81 -9.89
N SER A 186 1.23 -11.55 -9.23
CA SER A 186 1.40 -13.00 -9.41
C SER A 186 0.78 -13.76 -8.25
#